data_fa4059701c9176d0890e2da571a70a54
#
_entry.id   fa4059701c9176d0890e2da571a70a54
#
_cell.length_a   1.000
_cell.length_b   1.000
_cell.length_c   1.000
_cell.angle_alpha   90.00
_cell.angle_beta   90.00
_cell.angle_gamma   90.00
#
_symmetry.space_group_name_H-M   'P 1'
#
loop_
_entity.id
_entity.type
_entity.pdbx_description
1 polymer ?
#
loop_
_entity_poly.entity_id
_entity_poly.type
_entity_poly.pdbx_seq_one_letter_code
_entity_poly.pdbx_strand_id
1 'polypeptide(L)'
;MRKSLFGYGGTTKAIAKNFVNDGLWDIYDDKFSEASKDEFGNALLPVSEFDPAKSGLEIPSPGIPPHHELVKKAKNLISEYDYFYEIYKAHLPFNVWISGTNGKTTTTKMMQHLLESKGSVMGGNVGIALANLDPHAKIWILETSSFTLHYTNRATPGIYVLLPITPDHLSWHGNMSEYEKAKLKPLASMSETSVAIVPEIYAKTPTKAKVIAYKDESDLAKFCGVNLNDIA
;
A
#
# COMPACT_ATOMS: atom_id res chain seq x y z
N MET A 1 15.23 -14.82 -14.43
CA MET A 1 14.01 -15.37 -13.80
C MET A 1 12.83 -14.52 -14.22
N ARG A 2 11.64 -15.11 -14.36
CA ARG A 2 10.42 -14.40 -14.74
C ARG A 2 9.89 -13.57 -13.59
N LYS A 3 9.14 -12.52 -13.89
CA LYS A 3 8.39 -11.72 -12.93
C LYS A 3 6.93 -12.16 -12.96
N SER A 4 6.33 -12.37 -11.80
CA SER A 4 4.96 -12.89 -11.68
C SER A 4 4.05 -11.90 -10.98
N LEU A 5 2.81 -11.79 -11.48
CA LEU A 5 1.73 -11.07 -10.82
C LEU A 5 0.65 -12.08 -10.42
N PHE A 6 0.13 -11.94 -9.22
CA PHE A 6 -0.95 -12.79 -8.73
C PHE A 6 -2.26 -12.00 -8.70
N GLY A 7 -3.26 -12.49 -9.43
CA GLY A 7 -4.50 -11.82 -9.72
C GLY A 7 -4.37 -10.78 -10.84
N TYR A 8 -5.43 -10.60 -11.61
CA TYR A 8 -5.50 -9.64 -12.71
C TYR A 8 -6.52 -8.54 -12.40
N GLY A 9 -6.29 -7.85 -11.29
CA GLY A 9 -7.07 -6.72 -10.81
C GLY A 9 -6.47 -5.36 -11.19
N GLY A 10 -7.02 -4.27 -10.65
CA GLY A 10 -6.61 -2.89 -10.97
C GLY A 10 -5.12 -2.64 -10.75
N THR A 11 -4.58 -3.03 -9.61
CA THR A 11 -3.17 -2.89 -9.24
C THR A 11 -2.24 -3.61 -10.22
N THR A 12 -2.46 -4.91 -10.40
CA THR A 12 -1.59 -5.77 -11.22
C THR A 12 -1.70 -5.46 -12.71
N LYS A 13 -2.89 -5.08 -13.20
CA LYS A 13 -3.07 -4.59 -14.57
C LYS A 13 -2.27 -3.32 -14.82
N ALA A 14 -2.27 -2.38 -13.86
CA ALA A 14 -1.51 -1.15 -13.98
C ALA A 14 0.00 -1.42 -14.00
N ILE A 15 0.50 -2.34 -13.19
CA ILE A 15 1.89 -2.78 -13.21
C ILE A 15 2.23 -3.42 -14.56
N ALA A 16 1.43 -4.39 -15.01
CA ALA A 16 1.64 -5.11 -16.25
C ALA A 16 1.71 -4.18 -17.48
N LYS A 17 0.84 -3.15 -17.50
CA LYS A 17 0.79 -2.15 -18.56
C LYS A 17 2.02 -1.22 -18.56
N ASN A 18 2.35 -0.63 -17.41
CA ASN A 18 3.32 0.47 -17.35
C ASN A 18 4.77 -0.01 -17.29
N PHE A 19 5.01 -1.26 -16.89
CA PHE A 19 6.35 -1.81 -16.71
C PHE A 19 6.66 -2.97 -17.66
N VAL A 20 5.99 -3.01 -18.81
CA VAL A 20 6.25 -3.99 -19.88
C VAL A 20 7.66 -3.83 -20.47
N ASN A 21 8.19 -2.62 -20.52
CA ASN A 21 9.55 -2.36 -21.03
C ASN A 21 10.65 -2.95 -20.13
N ASP A 22 10.36 -3.21 -18.86
CA ASP A 22 11.27 -3.90 -17.95
C ASP A 22 11.22 -5.44 -18.09
N GLY A 23 10.53 -5.93 -19.14
CA GLY A 23 10.27 -7.32 -19.45
C GLY A 23 8.82 -7.73 -19.16
N LEU A 24 8.38 -8.76 -19.87
CA LEU A 24 7.02 -9.29 -19.76
C LEU A 24 6.76 -9.95 -18.39
N TRP A 25 5.50 -9.94 -18.01
CA TRP A 25 5.00 -10.55 -16.78
C TRP A 25 4.26 -11.86 -17.07
N ASP A 26 4.40 -12.82 -16.17
CA ASP A 26 3.53 -13.99 -16.09
C ASP A 26 2.45 -13.67 -15.05
N ILE A 27 1.19 -13.63 -15.46
CA ILE A 27 0.05 -13.20 -14.64
C ILE A 27 -0.84 -14.39 -14.36
N TYR A 28 -0.99 -14.77 -13.10
CA TYR A 28 -1.77 -15.91 -12.65
C TYR A 28 -3.06 -15.45 -11.97
N ASP A 29 -4.21 -15.94 -12.43
CA ASP A 29 -5.52 -15.61 -11.85
C ASP A 29 -6.47 -16.81 -11.96
N ASP A 30 -7.31 -17.00 -10.94
CA ASP A 30 -8.34 -18.07 -10.91
C ASP A 30 -9.33 -18.01 -12.08
N LYS A 31 -9.45 -16.84 -12.72
CA LYS A 31 -10.33 -16.63 -13.88
C LYS A 31 -9.81 -17.22 -15.17
N PHE A 32 -8.55 -17.59 -15.23
CA PHE A 32 -7.93 -18.12 -16.42
C PHE A 32 -8.01 -19.65 -16.41
N SER A 33 -8.64 -20.23 -17.42
CA SER A 33 -8.74 -21.69 -17.62
C SER A 33 -7.66 -22.23 -18.56
N GLU A 34 -7.10 -21.37 -19.41
CA GLU A 34 -6.06 -21.69 -20.38
C GLU A 34 -5.07 -20.53 -20.53
N ALA A 35 -3.88 -20.83 -21.03
CA ALA A 35 -2.86 -19.82 -21.28
C ALA A 35 -3.24 -18.91 -22.45
N SER A 36 -3.10 -17.61 -22.26
CA SER A 36 -3.33 -16.58 -23.28
C SER A 36 -2.39 -15.39 -23.08
N LYS A 37 -2.61 -14.30 -23.80
CA LYS A 37 -1.82 -13.08 -23.65
C LYS A 37 -2.74 -11.87 -23.54
N ASP A 38 -2.29 -10.85 -22.80
CA ASP A 38 -2.92 -9.55 -22.82
C ASP A 38 -2.46 -8.71 -24.04
N GLU A 39 -3.03 -7.51 -24.17
CA GLU A 39 -2.71 -6.59 -25.28
C GLU A 39 -1.25 -6.09 -25.30
N PHE A 40 -0.52 -6.25 -24.17
CA PHE A 40 0.89 -5.87 -24.03
C PHE A 40 1.85 -7.06 -24.21
N GLY A 41 1.32 -8.25 -24.44
CA GLY A 41 2.09 -9.49 -24.63
C GLY A 41 2.42 -10.25 -23.36
N ASN A 42 1.97 -9.78 -22.18
CA ASN A 42 2.12 -10.51 -20.92
C ASN A 42 1.36 -11.83 -20.98
N ALA A 43 1.89 -12.89 -20.37
CA ALA A 43 1.22 -14.17 -20.29
C ALA A 43 0.10 -14.14 -19.23
N LEU A 44 -1.11 -14.57 -19.62
CA LEU A 44 -2.24 -14.79 -18.71
C LEU A 44 -2.36 -16.30 -18.50
N LEU A 45 -2.20 -16.77 -17.27
CA LEU A 45 -1.98 -18.18 -16.96
C LEU A 45 -2.93 -18.66 -15.85
N PRO A 46 -3.44 -19.89 -15.94
CA PRO A 46 -4.11 -20.53 -14.83
C PRO A 46 -3.22 -20.63 -13.60
N VAL A 47 -3.81 -20.56 -12.42
CA VAL A 47 -3.10 -20.68 -11.13
C VAL A 47 -2.30 -21.99 -11.03
N SER A 48 -2.82 -23.08 -11.62
CA SER A 48 -2.18 -24.41 -11.66
C SER A 48 -0.82 -24.43 -12.38
N GLU A 49 -0.57 -23.47 -13.27
CA GLU A 49 0.70 -23.38 -14.02
C GLU A 49 1.81 -22.65 -13.27
N PHE A 50 1.53 -22.10 -12.07
CA PHE A 50 2.54 -21.39 -11.30
C PHE A 50 3.64 -22.33 -10.79
N ASP A 51 4.87 -22.07 -11.23
CA ASP A 51 6.09 -22.76 -10.77
C ASP A 51 7.00 -21.77 -10.06
N PRO A 52 7.11 -21.84 -8.71
CA PRO A 52 7.95 -20.93 -7.94
C PRO A 52 9.45 -21.05 -8.23
N ALA A 53 9.90 -22.13 -8.91
CA ALA A 53 11.29 -22.26 -9.31
C ALA A 53 11.66 -21.40 -10.53
N LYS A 54 10.66 -20.98 -11.30
CA LYS A 54 10.81 -20.13 -12.50
C LYS A 54 10.59 -18.64 -12.20
N SER A 55 9.99 -18.31 -11.04
CA SER A 55 9.69 -16.94 -10.63
C SER A 55 10.80 -16.37 -9.75
N GLY A 56 11.26 -15.17 -10.08
CA GLY A 56 12.26 -14.43 -9.30
C GLY A 56 11.68 -13.27 -8.52
N LEU A 57 10.41 -12.95 -8.78
CA LEU A 57 9.66 -11.87 -8.14
C LEU A 57 8.18 -12.15 -8.25
N GLU A 58 7.44 -12.09 -7.14
CA GLU A 58 5.99 -12.23 -7.11
C GLU A 58 5.34 -11.01 -6.45
N ILE A 59 4.36 -10.41 -7.14
CA ILE A 59 3.57 -9.29 -6.62
C ILE A 59 2.10 -9.68 -6.59
N PRO A 60 1.47 -9.83 -5.43
CA PRO A 60 0.06 -10.15 -5.33
C PRO A 60 -0.80 -8.90 -5.52
N SER A 61 -1.94 -9.05 -6.19
CA SER A 61 -3.04 -8.10 -6.02
C SER A 61 -3.45 -8.07 -4.55
N PRO A 62 -3.67 -6.90 -3.94
CA PRO A 62 -4.01 -6.80 -2.52
C PRO A 62 -5.22 -7.65 -2.11
N GLY A 63 -6.16 -7.89 -3.03
CA GLY A 63 -7.33 -8.73 -2.78
C GLY A 63 -7.05 -10.22 -2.57
N ILE A 64 -5.88 -10.73 -2.99
CA ILE A 64 -5.53 -12.15 -2.81
C ILE A 64 -5.15 -12.38 -1.35
N PRO A 65 -5.85 -13.30 -0.64
CA PRO A 65 -5.60 -13.51 0.78
C PRO A 65 -4.34 -14.35 1.03
N PRO A 66 -3.74 -14.26 2.24
CA PRO A 66 -2.51 -14.98 2.58
C PRO A 66 -2.61 -16.51 2.49
N HIS A 67 -3.83 -17.03 2.63
CA HIS A 67 -4.07 -18.48 2.52
C HIS A 67 -4.23 -18.98 1.08
N HIS A 68 -4.23 -18.11 0.08
CA HIS A 68 -4.30 -18.48 -1.34
C HIS A 68 -3.09 -19.32 -1.75
N GLU A 69 -3.31 -20.30 -2.64
CA GLU A 69 -2.25 -21.24 -3.03
C GLU A 69 -1.03 -20.58 -3.71
N LEU A 70 -1.23 -19.53 -4.52
CA LEU A 70 -0.14 -18.76 -5.13
C LEU A 70 0.76 -18.14 -4.07
N VAL A 71 0.15 -17.53 -3.04
CA VAL A 71 0.87 -16.88 -1.94
C VAL A 71 1.65 -17.91 -1.13
N LYS A 72 1.04 -19.07 -0.84
CA LYS A 72 1.70 -20.16 -0.10
C LYS A 72 2.89 -20.77 -0.86
N LYS A 73 2.83 -20.80 -2.18
CA LYS A 73 3.90 -21.34 -3.04
C LYS A 73 5.00 -20.32 -3.34
N ALA A 74 4.71 -19.01 -3.22
CA ALA A 74 5.63 -17.93 -3.54
C ALA A 74 6.92 -17.96 -2.68
N LYS A 75 8.05 -17.61 -3.29
CA LYS A 75 9.37 -17.57 -2.62
C LYS A 75 9.93 -16.16 -2.50
N ASN A 76 9.55 -15.27 -3.41
CA ASN A 76 10.07 -13.90 -3.51
C ASN A 76 8.91 -12.90 -3.54
N LEU A 77 7.94 -13.09 -2.63
CA LEU A 77 6.73 -12.29 -2.54
C LEU A 77 7.04 -10.91 -1.96
N ILE A 78 6.66 -9.86 -2.68
CA ILE A 78 6.74 -8.46 -2.22
C ILE A 78 5.44 -7.74 -2.53
N SER A 79 5.16 -6.64 -1.85
CA SER A 79 4.03 -5.78 -2.20
C SER A 79 4.35 -4.92 -3.42
N GLU A 80 3.29 -4.32 -4.02
CA GLU A 80 3.49 -3.25 -5.00
C GLU A 80 4.28 -2.07 -4.42
N TYR A 81 4.10 -1.75 -3.12
CA TYR A 81 4.82 -0.68 -2.44
C TYR A 81 6.31 -1.00 -2.33
N ASP A 82 6.67 -2.23 -1.99
CA ASP A 82 8.06 -2.67 -1.96
C ASP A 82 8.70 -2.61 -3.35
N TYR A 83 7.93 -3.02 -4.40
CA TYR A 83 8.39 -2.95 -5.78
C TYR A 83 8.69 -1.52 -6.22
N PHE A 84 7.76 -0.58 -5.99
CA PHE A 84 7.96 0.83 -6.36
C PHE A 84 9.04 1.51 -5.51
N TYR A 85 9.15 1.15 -4.23
CA TYR A 85 10.23 1.62 -3.38
C TYR A 85 11.60 1.27 -3.96
N GLU A 86 11.79 0.05 -4.46
CA GLU A 86 13.06 -0.38 -5.05
C GLU A 86 13.34 0.28 -6.40
N ILE A 87 12.37 0.34 -7.31
CA ILE A 87 12.61 0.89 -8.65
C ILE A 87 12.79 2.41 -8.65
N TYR A 88 12.16 3.13 -7.72
CA TYR A 88 12.29 4.59 -7.60
C TYR A 88 13.25 5.02 -6.50
N LYS A 89 14.02 4.12 -5.92
CA LYS A 89 14.89 4.37 -4.76
C LYS A 89 15.75 5.64 -4.86
N ALA A 90 16.25 5.96 -6.06
CA ALA A 90 17.06 7.16 -6.29
C ALA A 90 16.26 8.47 -6.32
N HIS A 91 14.96 8.40 -6.60
CA HIS A 91 14.08 9.55 -6.85
C HIS A 91 12.68 9.35 -6.24
N LEU A 92 12.60 8.54 -5.17
CA LEU A 92 11.32 8.26 -4.53
C LEU A 92 10.67 9.57 -4.04
N PRO A 93 9.45 9.91 -4.49
CA PRO A 93 8.71 11.04 -3.93
C PRO A 93 8.56 10.93 -2.42
N PHE A 94 8.55 12.07 -1.73
CA PHE A 94 8.18 12.05 -0.32
C PHE A 94 6.79 11.46 -0.18
N ASN A 95 6.62 10.41 0.64
CA ASN A 95 5.36 9.72 0.67
C ASN A 95 4.68 9.77 2.03
N VAL A 96 3.37 10.00 1.95
CA VAL A 96 2.43 10.03 3.07
C VAL A 96 1.47 8.87 2.91
N TRP A 97 1.41 7.98 3.89
CA TRP A 97 0.47 6.87 3.86
C TRP A 97 -0.68 7.12 4.83
N ILE A 98 -1.90 6.90 4.37
CA ILE A 98 -3.11 7.07 5.15
C ILE A 98 -3.83 5.74 5.25
N SER A 99 -3.96 5.22 6.45
CA SER A 99 -4.65 3.95 6.74
C SER A 99 -5.69 4.13 7.85
N GLY A 100 -6.41 3.09 8.16
CA GLY A 100 -7.50 3.04 9.13
C GLY A 100 -8.66 2.19 8.62
N THR A 101 -9.72 2.04 9.38
CA THR A 101 -10.90 1.31 8.88
C THR A 101 -11.76 2.22 8.02
N ASN A 102 -12.15 3.37 8.53
CA ASN A 102 -12.98 4.36 7.85
C ASN A 102 -12.26 5.70 7.69
N GLY A 103 -12.75 6.57 6.81
CA GLY A 103 -12.24 7.92 6.62
C GLY A 103 -11.01 8.07 5.72
N LYS A 104 -10.34 6.98 5.33
CA LYS A 104 -9.11 7.00 4.52
C LYS A 104 -9.23 7.87 3.26
N THR A 105 -10.24 7.60 2.43
CA THR A 105 -10.46 8.32 1.16
C THR A 105 -10.68 9.81 1.37
N THR A 106 -11.49 10.16 2.35
CA THR A 106 -11.77 11.57 2.69
C THR A 106 -10.48 12.27 3.12
N THR A 107 -9.73 11.67 4.06
CA THR A 107 -8.47 12.23 4.56
C THR A 107 -7.43 12.34 3.44
N THR A 108 -7.35 11.35 2.55
CA THR A 108 -6.44 11.38 1.38
C THR A 108 -6.78 12.55 0.45
N LYS A 109 -8.06 12.74 0.12
CA LYS A 109 -8.52 13.86 -0.72
C LYS A 109 -8.31 15.23 -0.08
N MET A 110 -8.57 15.35 1.22
CA MET A 110 -8.33 16.59 1.97
C MET A 110 -6.83 16.92 1.97
N MET A 111 -5.97 15.96 2.24
CA MET A 111 -4.53 16.17 2.23
C MET A 111 -4.02 16.51 0.83
N GLN A 112 -4.55 15.85 -0.22
CA GLN A 112 -4.24 16.20 -1.61
C GLN A 112 -4.60 17.65 -1.91
N HIS A 113 -5.79 18.10 -1.53
CA HIS A 113 -6.24 19.48 -1.73
C HIS A 113 -5.30 20.50 -1.05
N LEU A 114 -4.87 20.21 0.19
CA LEU A 114 -3.96 21.08 0.95
C LEU A 114 -2.54 21.13 0.37
N LEU A 115 -2.08 20.06 -0.26
CA LEU A 115 -0.70 19.91 -0.73
C LEU A 115 -0.56 19.99 -2.26
N GLU A 116 -1.63 20.19 -3.00
CA GLU A 116 -1.61 20.26 -4.47
C GLU A 116 -0.63 21.31 -4.98
N SER A 117 -0.65 22.51 -4.40
CA SER A 117 0.28 23.61 -4.73
C SER A 117 1.74 23.28 -4.40
N LYS A 118 2.01 22.22 -3.63
CA LYS A 118 3.34 21.71 -3.29
C LYS A 118 3.83 20.61 -4.24
N GLY A 119 3.04 20.27 -5.26
CA GLY A 119 3.35 19.24 -6.24
C GLY A 119 3.04 17.82 -5.75
N SER A 120 1.94 17.67 -4.98
CA SER A 120 1.47 16.36 -4.57
C SER A 120 0.57 15.72 -5.61
N VAL A 121 0.57 14.39 -5.64
CA VAL A 121 -0.40 13.54 -6.33
C VAL A 121 -0.91 12.47 -5.36
N MET A 122 -2.14 12.02 -5.56
CA MET A 122 -2.74 11.00 -4.69
C MET A 122 -3.09 9.73 -5.44
N GLY A 123 -3.06 8.60 -4.75
CA GLY A 123 -3.45 7.30 -5.29
C GLY A 123 -3.38 6.18 -4.27
N GLY A 124 -3.13 4.98 -4.75
CA GLY A 124 -3.06 3.75 -3.95
C GLY A 124 -4.36 2.95 -4.01
N ASN A 125 -4.95 2.64 -2.85
CA ASN A 125 -6.16 1.81 -2.77
C ASN A 125 -7.41 2.45 -3.42
N VAL A 126 -7.44 3.77 -3.56
CA VAL A 126 -8.53 4.53 -4.19
C VAL A 126 -7.99 5.48 -5.25
N GLY A 127 -8.75 5.62 -6.33
CA GLY A 127 -8.43 6.51 -7.43
C GLY A 127 -7.41 5.92 -8.39
N ILE A 128 -6.21 6.46 -8.40
CA ILE A 128 -5.15 6.08 -9.34
C ILE A 128 -4.28 4.99 -8.70
N ALA A 129 -4.13 3.85 -9.37
CA ALA A 129 -3.18 2.82 -8.96
C ALA A 129 -1.76 3.39 -8.87
N LEU A 130 -0.96 2.91 -7.91
CA LEU A 130 0.39 3.41 -7.68
C LEU A 130 1.26 3.39 -8.95
N ALA A 131 1.11 2.35 -9.78
CA ALA A 131 1.79 2.22 -11.07
C ALA A 131 1.44 3.31 -12.11
N ASN A 132 0.36 4.05 -11.92
CA ASN A 132 -0.07 5.14 -12.80
C ASN A 132 0.25 6.53 -12.22
N LEU A 133 0.82 6.63 -11.02
CA LEU A 133 1.19 7.91 -10.45
C LEU A 133 2.43 8.47 -11.15
N ASP A 134 2.50 9.81 -11.20
CA ASP A 134 3.69 10.50 -11.68
C ASP A 134 4.89 10.23 -10.73
N PRO A 135 5.93 9.52 -11.20
CA PRO A 135 7.12 9.25 -10.38
C PRO A 135 7.98 10.49 -10.11
N HIS A 136 7.75 11.59 -10.84
CA HIS A 136 8.44 12.86 -10.67
C HIS A 136 7.68 13.85 -9.78
N ALA A 137 6.50 13.49 -9.27
CA ALA A 137 5.78 14.28 -8.28
C ALA A 137 6.66 14.47 -7.03
N LYS A 138 6.52 15.60 -6.36
CA LYS A 138 7.28 15.85 -5.13
C LYS A 138 6.77 15.04 -3.94
N ILE A 139 5.46 14.80 -3.90
CA ILE A 139 4.78 14.15 -2.79
C ILE A 139 3.77 13.15 -3.34
N TRP A 140 3.83 11.93 -2.83
CA TRP A 140 2.78 10.93 -3.00
C TRP A 140 1.92 10.84 -1.75
N ILE A 141 0.61 10.99 -1.90
CA ILE A 141 -0.38 10.80 -0.83
C ILE A 141 -1.13 9.51 -1.14
N LEU A 142 -0.83 8.47 -0.38
CA LEU A 142 -1.28 7.11 -0.68
C LEU A 142 -2.32 6.64 0.33
N GLU A 143 -3.53 6.34 -0.17
CA GLU A 143 -4.48 5.58 0.61
C GLU A 143 -4.00 4.13 0.69
N THR A 144 -3.73 3.63 1.91
CA THR A 144 -3.20 2.29 2.12
C THR A 144 -4.21 1.35 2.76
N SER A 145 -4.47 0.22 2.08
CA SER A 145 -5.30 -0.85 2.64
C SER A 145 -4.51 -1.73 3.61
N SER A 146 -5.21 -2.40 4.52
CA SER A 146 -4.59 -3.44 5.36
C SER A 146 -4.04 -4.62 4.54
N PHE A 147 -4.62 -4.87 3.38
CA PHE A 147 -4.18 -5.91 2.44
C PHE A 147 -2.80 -5.59 1.85
N THR A 148 -2.62 -4.36 1.34
CA THR A 148 -1.32 -3.88 0.84
C THR A 148 -0.28 -3.90 1.95
N LEU A 149 -0.62 -3.36 3.13
CA LEU A 149 0.28 -3.32 4.28
C LEU A 149 0.68 -4.70 4.78
N HIS A 150 -0.19 -5.71 4.67
CA HIS A 150 0.14 -7.09 5.03
C HIS A 150 1.37 -7.60 4.26
N TYR A 151 1.41 -7.34 2.95
CA TYR A 151 2.49 -7.77 2.07
C TYR A 151 3.71 -6.85 2.05
N THR A 152 3.59 -5.61 2.54
CA THR A 152 4.68 -4.62 2.54
C THR A 152 5.69 -4.92 3.66
N ASN A 153 6.96 -5.01 3.30
CA ASN A 153 8.04 -5.36 4.23
C ASN A 153 9.23 -4.39 4.21
N ARG A 154 9.44 -3.66 3.11
CA ARG A 154 10.63 -2.82 2.89
C ARG A 154 10.27 -1.35 2.74
N ALA A 155 9.20 -1.06 2.02
CA ALA A 155 8.74 0.31 1.83
C ALA A 155 8.29 0.91 3.16
N THR A 156 8.58 2.20 3.34
CA THR A 156 8.25 2.92 4.56
C THR A 156 7.83 4.35 4.23
N PRO A 157 6.81 4.91 4.91
CA PRO A 157 6.37 6.27 4.69
C PRO A 157 7.27 7.30 5.41
N GLY A 158 7.33 8.52 4.85
CA GLY A 158 7.83 9.69 5.57
C GLY A 158 6.84 10.16 6.64
N ILE A 159 5.53 10.11 6.30
CA ILE A 159 4.44 10.36 7.26
C ILE A 159 3.47 9.19 7.19
N TYR A 160 3.10 8.65 8.34
CA TYR A 160 2.04 7.66 8.48
C TYR A 160 0.88 8.21 9.29
N VAL A 161 -0.29 8.32 8.67
CA VAL A 161 -1.54 8.72 9.33
C VAL A 161 -2.40 7.47 9.51
N LEU A 162 -2.54 7.04 10.74
CA LEU A 162 -3.41 5.94 11.12
C LEU A 162 -4.71 6.48 11.71
N LEU A 163 -5.80 6.32 10.99
CA LEU A 163 -7.16 6.59 11.48
C LEU A 163 -7.62 5.44 12.39
N PRO A 164 -8.69 5.63 13.18
CA PRO A 164 -9.20 4.59 14.08
C PRO A 164 -9.41 3.24 13.39
N ILE A 165 -9.07 2.18 14.10
CA ILE A 165 -9.25 0.80 13.65
C ILE A 165 -10.47 0.21 14.36
N THR A 166 -11.42 -0.31 13.58
CA THR A 166 -12.59 -1.06 14.04
C THR A 166 -12.64 -2.38 13.27
N PRO A 167 -13.33 -3.42 13.74
CA PRO A 167 -13.39 -4.72 13.07
C PRO A 167 -13.85 -4.60 11.60
N ASP A 168 -13.03 -5.14 10.69
CA ASP A 168 -13.33 -5.21 9.26
C ASP A 168 -12.43 -6.26 8.60
N HIS A 169 -12.83 -6.78 7.44
CA HIS A 169 -12.04 -7.70 6.61
C HIS A 169 -11.51 -8.95 7.35
N LEU A 170 -12.21 -9.42 8.40
CA LEU A 170 -11.74 -10.54 9.23
C LEU A 170 -11.66 -11.87 8.44
N SER A 171 -12.51 -12.05 7.43
CA SER A 171 -12.42 -13.22 6.53
C SER A 171 -11.12 -13.28 5.74
N TRP A 172 -10.53 -12.13 5.42
CA TRP A 172 -9.26 -12.03 4.72
C TRP A 172 -8.06 -12.17 5.67
N HIS A 173 -8.10 -11.49 6.83
CA HIS A 173 -7.01 -11.49 7.82
C HIS A 173 -7.04 -12.67 8.79
N GLY A 174 -8.19 -13.35 8.91
CA GLY A 174 -8.42 -14.44 9.85
C GLY A 174 -8.97 -13.95 11.19
N ASN A 175 -8.49 -12.86 11.76
CA ASN A 175 -8.96 -12.28 13.03
C ASN A 175 -8.58 -10.81 13.17
N MET A 176 -9.09 -10.17 14.24
CA MET A 176 -8.84 -8.74 14.52
C MET A 176 -7.37 -8.45 14.78
N SER A 177 -6.67 -9.31 15.48
CA SER A 177 -5.24 -9.13 15.80
C SER A 177 -4.37 -9.05 14.55
N GLU A 178 -4.59 -9.93 13.56
CA GLU A 178 -3.85 -9.90 12.29
C GLU A 178 -4.23 -8.68 11.44
N TYR A 179 -5.48 -8.22 11.51
CA TYR A 179 -5.91 -6.98 10.86
C TYR A 179 -5.21 -5.74 11.45
N GLU A 180 -5.19 -5.61 12.79
CA GLU A 180 -4.47 -4.53 13.49
C GLU A 180 -2.96 -4.59 13.20
N LYS A 181 -2.38 -5.79 13.32
CA LYS A 181 -0.97 -6.02 13.04
C LYS A 181 -0.57 -5.56 11.64
N ALA A 182 -1.39 -5.83 10.62
CA ALA A 182 -1.15 -5.36 9.27
C ALA A 182 -1.11 -3.82 9.21
N LYS A 183 -2.04 -3.13 9.88
CA LYS A 183 -2.08 -1.66 9.91
C LYS A 183 -0.99 -1.03 10.77
N LEU A 184 -0.50 -1.71 11.79
CA LEU A 184 0.59 -1.22 12.65
C LEU A 184 1.98 -1.53 12.07
N LYS A 185 2.07 -2.42 11.08
CA LYS A 185 3.33 -2.86 10.49
C LYS A 185 4.25 -1.73 9.98
N PRO A 186 3.75 -0.65 9.34
CA PRO A 186 4.60 0.45 8.90
C PRO A 186 5.41 1.08 10.03
N LEU A 187 4.87 1.15 11.24
CA LEU A 187 5.52 1.78 12.39
C LEU A 187 6.87 1.14 12.71
N ALA A 188 7.00 -0.18 12.55
CA ALA A 188 8.23 -0.90 12.84
C ALA A 188 9.39 -0.58 11.88
N SER A 189 9.09 -0.14 10.66
CA SER A 189 10.09 0.18 9.62
C SER A 189 10.39 1.67 9.48
N MET A 190 9.60 2.54 10.13
CA MET A 190 9.79 4.00 10.06
C MET A 190 11.08 4.46 10.74
N SER A 191 11.69 5.51 10.20
CA SER A 191 12.94 6.09 10.67
C SER A 191 12.73 7.24 11.66
N GLU A 192 13.80 7.72 12.28
CA GLU A 192 13.77 8.89 13.19
C GLU A 192 13.34 10.20 12.49
N THR A 193 13.50 10.28 11.18
CA THR A 193 13.06 11.44 10.38
C THR A 193 11.58 11.35 9.96
N SER A 194 10.92 10.23 10.24
CA SER A 194 9.51 10.01 9.91
C SER A 194 8.58 10.48 11.03
N VAL A 195 7.31 10.70 10.69
CA VAL A 195 6.26 11.09 11.64
C VAL A 195 5.10 10.09 11.57
N ALA A 196 4.66 9.61 12.72
CA ALA A 196 3.50 8.73 12.85
C ALA A 196 2.39 9.47 13.63
N ILE A 197 1.25 9.68 13.00
CA ILE A 197 0.04 10.25 13.62
C ILE A 197 -0.91 9.09 13.87
N VAL A 198 -1.15 8.75 15.12
CA VAL A 198 -1.86 7.52 15.50
C VAL A 198 -2.87 7.75 16.62
N PRO A 199 -3.94 6.96 16.71
CA PRO A 199 -4.81 6.94 17.90
C PRO A 199 -3.98 6.67 19.17
N GLU A 200 -4.35 7.29 20.28
CA GLU A 200 -3.61 7.19 21.57
C GLU A 200 -3.36 5.74 22.01
N ILE A 201 -4.32 4.84 21.74
CA ILE A 201 -4.18 3.42 22.08
C ILE A 201 -2.97 2.76 21.42
N TYR A 202 -2.46 3.33 20.31
CA TYR A 202 -1.30 2.84 19.57
C TYR A 202 -0.03 3.67 19.80
N ALA A 203 -0.07 4.68 20.69
CA ALA A 203 1.06 5.58 20.95
C ALA A 203 2.33 4.87 21.43
N LYS A 204 2.18 3.70 22.06
CA LYS A 204 3.27 2.89 22.60
C LYS A 204 3.74 1.78 21.64
N THR A 205 3.19 1.73 20.42
CA THR A 205 3.67 0.76 19.41
C THR A 205 5.13 1.06 19.08
N PRO A 206 6.02 0.04 19.09
CA PRO A 206 7.43 0.25 18.82
C PRO A 206 7.68 0.89 17.45
N THR A 207 8.38 2.03 17.46
CA THR A 207 8.79 2.76 16.26
C THR A 207 9.97 3.68 16.56
N LYS A 208 10.75 4.04 15.55
CA LYS A 208 11.75 5.13 15.65
C LYS A 208 11.17 6.48 15.23
N ALA A 209 9.99 6.50 14.62
CA ALA A 209 9.34 7.73 14.16
C ALA A 209 8.94 8.62 15.34
N LYS A 210 8.86 9.94 15.07
CA LYS A 210 8.20 10.87 15.99
C LYS A 210 6.71 10.55 16.04
N VAL A 211 6.20 10.15 17.20
CA VAL A 211 4.79 9.82 17.38
C VAL A 211 4.01 11.05 17.81
N ILE A 212 2.89 11.30 17.13
CA ILE A 212 1.84 12.25 17.49
C ILE A 212 0.61 11.42 17.79
N ALA A 213 0.26 11.29 19.05
CA ALA A 213 -0.92 10.54 19.47
C ALA A 213 -2.13 11.47 19.60
N TYR A 214 -3.30 10.97 19.25
CA TYR A 214 -4.55 11.71 19.36
C TYR A 214 -5.69 10.82 19.89
N LYS A 215 -6.60 11.41 20.64
CA LYS A 215 -7.90 10.84 21.04
C LYS A 215 -9.01 11.34 20.11
N ASP A 216 -9.00 12.66 19.90
CA ASP A 216 -9.99 13.40 19.15
C ASP A 216 -9.35 14.61 18.44
N GLU A 217 -10.17 15.43 17.80
CA GLU A 217 -9.76 16.63 17.10
C GLU A 217 -9.11 17.70 18.00
N SER A 218 -9.46 17.73 19.29
CA SER A 218 -8.91 18.74 20.23
C SER A 218 -7.43 18.53 20.49
N ASP A 219 -6.97 17.28 20.52
CA ASP A 219 -5.56 16.96 20.66
C ASP A 219 -4.75 17.39 19.45
N LEU A 220 -5.31 17.17 18.25
CA LEU A 220 -4.67 17.60 16.99
C LEU A 220 -4.64 19.12 16.88
N ALA A 221 -5.72 19.81 17.28
CA ALA A 221 -5.79 21.27 17.29
C ALA A 221 -4.71 21.88 18.21
N LYS A 222 -4.54 21.34 19.42
CA LYS A 222 -3.45 21.77 20.36
C LYS A 222 -2.08 21.56 19.72
N PHE A 223 -1.85 20.43 19.07
CA PHE A 223 -0.59 20.16 18.40
C PHE A 223 -0.29 21.17 17.27
N CYS A 224 -1.31 21.53 16.49
CA CYS A 224 -1.19 22.51 15.40
C CYS A 224 -1.21 23.96 15.87
N GLY A 225 -1.49 24.22 17.15
CA GLY A 225 -1.66 25.58 17.68
C GLY A 225 -2.92 26.28 17.18
N VAL A 226 -3.95 25.51 16.78
CA VAL A 226 -5.21 26.02 16.22
C VAL A 226 -6.30 25.94 17.29
N ASN A 227 -7.13 26.99 17.40
CA ASN A 227 -8.33 26.95 18.21
C ASN A 227 -9.50 26.41 17.37
N LEU A 228 -10.13 25.32 17.80
CA LEU A 228 -11.25 24.71 17.06
C LEU A 228 -12.45 25.67 16.88
N ASN A 229 -12.63 26.61 17.78
CA ASN A 229 -13.69 27.64 17.64
C ASN A 229 -13.43 28.63 16.49
N ASP A 230 -12.20 28.67 15.96
CA ASP A 230 -11.84 29.54 14.84
C ASP A 230 -12.05 28.84 13.48
N ILE A 231 -12.50 27.57 13.48
CA ILE A 231 -12.67 26.74 12.29
C ILE A 231 -14.17 26.52 11.98
N ALA A 232 -15.08 26.89 12.87
CA ALA A 232 -16.53 26.67 12.77
C ALA A 232 -17.22 27.69 11.83
#